data_3041afc40b1ff41875dd7197779c2f36
#
_entry.id   3041afc40b1ff41875dd7197779c2f36
#
_cell.length_a   1.000
_cell.length_b   1.000
_cell.length_c   1.000
_cell.angle_alpha   90.00
_cell.angle_beta   90.00
_cell.angle_gamma   90.00
#
_symmetry.space_group_name_H-M   'P 1'
#
loop_
_entity.id
_entity.type
_entity.pdbx_description
1 polymer ?
#
loop_
_entity_poly.entity_id
_entity_poly.type
_entity_poly.pdbx_seq_one_letter_code
_entity_poly.pdbx_strand_id
1 'polypeptide(L)'
;DAANGYELAGAYENGQTVQSYGGGVCQVSTTLYNAVILAELEVTERSNHSMIVTYVKPSMDAAIAGDYKDLKFVNNQDVPIYIEGYTSGKNVYFNIYGEETRPANRKVTYESEVVSEQDPGTQFVATGDPVGTMSVSQGKHVGYVAQLWKVVTVDGVEESREVFNKSTYKASPKIVNVGTASEDPNASATIGAALATGDEGTIYACLLYTSPSPRDRSLS
;
A
#
# COMPACT_ATOMS: atom_id res chain seq x y z
N ASP A 1 -14.43 14.90 -7.48
CA ASP A 1 -14.01 16.25 -7.13
C ASP A 1 -14.86 16.82 -5.99
N ALA A 2 -14.52 18.01 -5.49
CA ALA A 2 -15.26 18.67 -4.40
C ALA A 2 -16.72 18.95 -4.76
N ALA A 3 -17.03 19.20 -6.03
CA ALA A 3 -18.39 19.48 -6.51
C ALA A 3 -19.32 18.27 -6.35
N ASN A 4 -18.75 17.06 -6.30
CA ASN A 4 -19.46 15.79 -6.06
C ASN A 4 -19.45 15.36 -4.59
N GLY A 5 -19.06 16.26 -3.67
CA GLY A 5 -19.02 15.98 -2.23
C GLY A 5 -17.82 15.17 -1.75
N TYR A 6 -16.78 14.98 -2.59
CA TYR A 6 -15.54 14.34 -2.16
C TYR A 6 -14.61 15.33 -1.47
N GLU A 7 -13.96 14.88 -0.40
CA GLU A 7 -12.93 15.63 0.30
C GLU A 7 -11.53 15.12 -0.07
N LEU A 8 -10.52 15.95 0.21
CA LEU A 8 -9.12 15.56 0.04
C LEU A 8 -8.74 14.54 1.11
N ALA A 9 -8.16 13.42 0.68
CA ALA A 9 -7.64 12.39 1.56
C ALA A 9 -6.40 11.73 0.93
N GLY A 10 -5.65 10.96 1.73
CA GLY A 10 -4.46 10.27 1.25
C GLY A 10 -4.78 9.25 0.16
N ALA A 11 -4.05 9.33 -0.95
CA ALA A 11 -4.11 8.40 -2.07
C ALA A 11 -2.68 8.02 -2.51
N TYR A 12 -2.55 6.89 -3.20
CA TYR A 12 -1.29 6.46 -3.79
C TYR A 12 -1.27 6.81 -5.27
N GLU A 13 -0.34 7.70 -5.67
CA GLU A 13 -0.10 8.05 -7.06
C GLU A 13 1.40 7.95 -7.38
N ASN A 14 1.76 7.27 -8.46
CA ASN A 14 3.14 7.13 -8.95
C ASN A 14 4.16 6.67 -7.90
N GLY A 15 3.74 5.82 -6.95
CA GLY A 15 4.62 5.34 -5.88
C GLY A 15 4.77 6.30 -4.70
N GLN A 16 3.97 7.35 -4.62
CA GLN A 16 3.97 8.34 -3.54
C GLN A 16 2.60 8.46 -2.90
N THR A 17 2.58 8.90 -1.64
CA THR A 17 1.35 9.29 -0.96
C THR A 17 1.05 10.75 -1.26
N VAL A 18 -0.10 11.03 -1.86
CA VAL A 18 -0.57 12.38 -2.21
C VAL A 18 -1.93 12.65 -1.57
N GLN A 19 -2.31 13.93 -1.51
CA GLN A 19 -3.68 14.31 -1.16
C GLN A 19 -4.50 14.41 -2.46
N SER A 20 -5.55 13.61 -2.56
CA SER A 20 -6.40 13.54 -3.75
C SER A 20 -7.87 13.46 -3.37
N TYR A 21 -8.74 13.98 -4.24
CA TYR A 21 -10.18 13.72 -4.16
C TYR A 21 -10.44 12.26 -4.53
N GLY A 22 -11.12 11.52 -3.66
CA GLY A 22 -11.32 10.07 -3.83
C GLY A 22 -10.39 9.22 -2.97
N GLY A 23 -9.56 9.82 -2.11
CA GLY A 23 -8.96 9.11 -0.99
C GLY A 23 -10.06 8.42 -0.16
N GLY A 24 -9.90 7.12 0.11
CA GLY A 24 -10.91 6.30 0.80
C GLY A 24 -11.86 5.52 -0.10
N VAL A 25 -12.05 5.88 -1.38
CA VAL A 25 -12.91 5.12 -2.32
C VAL A 25 -12.44 3.66 -2.44
N CYS A 26 -11.14 3.43 -2.47
CA CYS A 26 -10.58 2.08 -2.48
C CYS A 26 -10.86 1.28 -1.19
N GLN A 27 -11.07 1.93 -0.05
CA GLN A 27 -11.52 1.24 1.17
C GLN A 27 -12.98 0.76 1.03
N VAL A 28 -13.82 1.55 0.38
CA VAL A 28 -15.21 1.18 0.09
C VAL A 28 -15.25 -0.02 -0.85
N SER A 29 -14.53 0.03 -1.97
CA SER A 29 -14.49 -1.09 -2.93
C SER A 29 -13.86 -2.34 -2.32
N THR A 30 -12.81 -2.20 -1.52
CA THR A 30 -12.18 -3.32 -0.80
C THR A 30 -13.14 -3.96 0.20
N THR A 31 -13.92 -3.16 0.95
CA THR A 31 -14.89 -3.69 1.92
C THR A 31 -16.01 -4.42 1.19
N LEU A 32 -16.52 -3.84 0.10
CA LEU A 32 -17.52 -4.51 -0.76
C LEU A 32 -16.97 -5.80 -1.36
N TYR A 33 -15.74 -5.78 -1.90
CA TYR A 33 -15.10 -6.98 -2.44
C TYR A 33 -15.05 -8.12 -1.44
N ASN A 34 -14.68 -7.84 -0.18
CA ASN A 34 -14.62 -8.87 0.85
C ASN A 34 -16.03 -9.41 1.20
N ALA A 35 -17.07 -8.58 1.20
CA ALA A 35 -18.45 -9.04 1.37
C ALA A 35 -18.89 -9.93 0.18
N VAL A 36 -18.54 -9.52 -1.04
CA VAL A 36 -18.86 -10.24 -2.30
C VAL A 36 -18.25 -11.66 -2.30
N ILE A 37 -16.94 -11.78 -1.99
CA ILE A 37 -16.30 -13.10 -1.98
C ILE A 37 -16.82 -13.99 -0.83
N LEU A 38 -17.13 -13.42 0.35
CA LEU A 38 -17.73 -14.17 1.45
C LEU A 38 -19.14 -14.68 1.11
N ALA A 39 -19.88 -13.93 0.29
CA ALA A 39 -21.15 -14.37 -0.26
C ALA A 39 -20.99 -15.35 -1.45
N GLU A 40 -19.75 -15.66 -1.84
CA GLU A 40 -19.41 -16.52 -2.98
C GLU A 40 -20.00 -16.05 -4.31
N LEU A 41 -20.17 -14.73 -4.48
CA LEU A 41 -20.55 -14.14 -5.76
C LEU A 41 -19.36 -14.18 -6.73
N GLU A 42 -19.63 -14.29 -8.01
CA GLU A 42 -18.62 -14.35 -9.05
C GLU A 42 -17.96 -12.98 -9.27
N VAL A 43 -16.67 -12.85 -8.97
CA VAL A 43 -15.88 -11.65 -9.26
C VAL A 43 -15.32 -11.75 -10.66
N THR A 44 -15.78 -10.87 -11.57
CA THR A 44 -15.35 -10.84 -12.97
C THR A 44 -14.21 -9.89 -13.24
N GLU A 45 -14.03 -8.86 -12.41
CA GLU A 45 -12.91 -7.93 -12.50
C GLU A 45 -12.49 -7.47 -11.10
N ARG A 46 -11.21 -7.55 -10.83
CA ARG A 46 -10.59 -7.02 -9.61
C ARG A 46 -9.14 -6.67 -9.87
N SER A 47 -8.71 -5.51 -9.41
CA SER A 47 -7.32 -5.08 -9.42
C SER A 47 -6.82 -4.82 -8.00
N ASN A 48 -5.59 -5.26 -7.70
CA ASN A 48 -4.93 -4.85 -6.44
C ASN A 48 -4.34 -3.44 -6.55
N HIS A 49 -4.04 -2.82 -5.40
CA HIS A 49 -3.28 -1.58 -5.37
C HIS A 49 -1.88 -1.76 -5.94
N SER A 50 -1.30 -0.69 -6.44
CA SER A 50 0.08 -0.71 -6.95
C SER A 50 1.12 -0.91 -5.86
N MET A 51 0.85 -0.42 -4.64
CA MET A 51 1.64 -0.63 -3.42
C MET A 51 0.77 -1.25 -2.35
N ILE A 52 1.41 -1.92 -1.37
CA ILE A 52 0.68 -2.55 -0.27
C ILE A 52 -0.12 -1.53 0.54
N VAL A 53 -1.35 -1.89 0.88
CA VAL A 53 -2.21 -1.13 1.81
C VAL A 53 -2.21 -1.82 3.17
N THR A 54 -2.50 -1.05 4.23
CA THR A 54 -2.38 -1.54 5.62
C THR A 54 -3.72 -1.91 6.27
N TYR A 55 -4.84 -1.58 5.63
CA TYR A 55 -6.17 -1.78 6.21
C TYR A 55 -6.80 -3.15 5.91
N VAL A 56 -6.18 -3.95 5.02
CA VAL A 56 -6.51 -5.35 4.77
C VAL A 56 -5.24 -6.17 4.58
N LYS A 57 -5.36 -7.49 4.65
CA LYS A 57 -4.25 -8.40 4.31
C LYS A 57 -3.97 -8.37 2.79
N PRO A 58 -2.73 -8.69 2.37
CA PRO A 58 -2.38 -8.80 0.96
C PRO A 58 -3.37 -9.68 0.18
N SER A 59 -3.65 -9.33 -1.06
CA SER A 59 -4.61 -9.99 -1.97
C SER A 59 -6.09 -9.92 -1.55
N MET A 60 -6.41 -9.23 -0.45
CA MET A 60 -7.79 -8.97 -0.01
C MET A 60 -8.27 -7.55 -0.37
N ASP A 61 -7.47 -6.78 -1.06
CA ASP A 61 -7.79 -5.43 -1.51
C ASP A 61 -8.43 -5.43 -2.91
N ALA A 62 -9.22 -4.39 -3.20
CA ALA A 62 -9.74 -4.09 -4.52
C ALA A 62 -9.60 -2.59 -4.78
N ALA A 63 -8.70 -2.23 -5.69
CA ALA A 63 -8.43 -0.85 -6.05
C ALA A 63 -9.34 -0.39 -7.19
N ILE A 64 -9.78 0.87 -7.11
CA ILE A 64 -10.49 1.57 -8.19
C ILE A 64 -9.63 2.75 -8.61
N ALA A 65 -9.41 2.92 -9.92
CA ALA A 65 -8.66 4.06 -10.45
C ALA A 65 -9.01 4.31 -11.93
N GLY A 66 -9.64 5.46 -12.18
CA GLY A 66 -10.05 5.84 -13.53
C GLY A 66 -10.80 4.74 -14.25
N ASP A 67 -10.44 4.51 -15.51
CA ASP A 67 -11.06 3.48 -16.36
C ASP A 67 -10.24 2.17 -16.42
N TYR A 68 -9.11 2.08 -15.67
CA TYR A 68 -8.17 0.95 -15.78
C TYR A 68 -8.12 0.02 -14.56
N LYS A 69 -8.80 0.37 -13.46
CA LYS A 69 -9.01 -0.50 -12.31
C LYS A 69 -10.44 -0.40 -11.83
N ASP A 70 -11.11 -1.52 -11.81
CA ASP A 70 -12.50 -1.60 -11.37
C ASP A 70 -12.75 -2.86 -10.53
N LEU A 71 -13.88 -2.88 -9.85
CA LEU A 71 -14.43 -4.06 -9.18
C LEU A 71 -15.77 -4.40 -9.83
N LYS A 72 -15.83 -5.54 -10.52
CA LYS A 72 -17.06 -6.07 -11.12
C LYS A 72 -17.35 -7.46 -10.61
N PHE A 73 -18.59 -7.71 -10.35
CA PHE A 73 -19.06 -9.03 -9.93
C PHE A 73 -20.47 -9.30 -10.46
N VAL A 74 -20.84 -10.56 -10.49
CA VAL A 74 -22.13 -11.03 -10.98
C VAL A 74 -22.85 -11.73 -9.85
N ASN A 75 -24.15 -11.47 -9.71
CA ASN A 75 -25.00 -12.32 -8.93
C ASN A 75 -25.23 -13.64 -9.70
N ASN A 76 -24.45 -14.64 -9.34
CA ASN A 76 -24.51 -16.01 -9.89
C ASN A 76 -25.48 -16.92 -9.13
N GLN A 77 -26.34 -16.33 -8.26
CA GLN A 77 -27.39 -17.06 -7.57
C GLN A 77 -28.69 -17.01 -8.37
N ASP A 78 -29.56 -18.00 -8.17
CA ASP A 78 -30.87 -18.08 -8.84
C ASP A 78 -31.89 -17.07 -8.30
N VAL A 79 -31.54 -16.37 -7.20
CA VAL A 79 -32.40 -15.43 -6.50
C VAL A 79 -31.76 -14.04 -6.45
N PRO A 80 -32.54 -12.96 -6.32
CA PRO A 80 -31.98 -11.63 -6.14
C PRO A 80 -31.25 -11.50 -4.81
N ILE A 81 -30.22 -10.67 -4.78
CA ILE A 81 -29.50 -10.26 -3.57
C ILE A 81 -29.79 -8.80 -3.27
N TYR A 82 -29.73 -8.42 -2.00
CA TYR A 82 -29.75 -7.04 -1.56
C TYR A 82 -28.43 -6.67 -0.90
N ILE A 83 -27.81 -5.59 -1.38
CA ILE A 83 -26.56 -5.07 -0.85
C ILE A 83 -26.84 -3.80 -0.08
N GLU A 84 -26.54 -3.80 1.20
CA GLU A 84 -26.62 -2.64 2.08
C GLU A 84 -25.21 -2.13 2.38
N GLY A 85 -24.96 -0.85 2.11
CA GLY A 85 -23.73 -0.17 2.49
C GLY A 85 -24.01 1.01 3.41
N TYR A 86 -23.28 1.12 4.52
CA TYR A 86 -23.42 2.23 5.46
C TYR A 86 -22.12 2.53 6.19
N THR A 87 -22.06 3.70 6.80
CA THR A 87 -20.94 4.12 7.64
C THR A 87 -21.40 4.29 9.09
N SER A 88 -20.52 3.93 10.03
CA SER A 88 -20.71 4.21 11.45
C SER A 88 -19.38 4.60 12.08
N GLY A 89 -19.32 5.80 12.62
CA GLY A 89 -18.06 6.40 13.06
C GLY A 89 -17.08 6.55 11.88
N LYS A 90 -15.92 5.91 11.98
CA LYS A 90 -14.86 5.91 10.95
C LYS A 90 -14.82 4.60 10.14
N ASN A 91 -15.84 3.76 10.27
CA ASN A 91 -15.89 2.46 9.61
C ASN A 91 -16.93 2.46 8.50
N VAL A 92 -16.64 1.71 7.43
CA VAL A 92 -17.59 1.37 6.36
C VAL A 92 -17.98 -0.09 6.50
N TYR A 93 -19.25 -0.38 6.26
CA TYR A 93 -19.85 -1.70 6.38
C TYR A 93 -20.60 -2.05 5.11
N PHE A 94 -20.54 -3.33 4.73
CA PHE A 94 -21.38 -3.91 3.69
C PHE A 94 -22.00 -5.20 4.21
N ASN A 95 -23.32 -5.32 4.02
CA ASN A 95 -24.08 -6.54 4.24
C ASN A 95 -24.65 -7.00 2.91
N ILE A 96 -24.55 -8.29 2.62
CA ILE A 96 -25.20 -8.91 1.47
C ILE A 96 -26.25 -9.89 2.00
N TYR A 97 -27.49 -9.64 1.64
CA TYR A 97 -28.62 -10.45 2.00
C TYR A 97 -29.11 -11.23 0.78
N GLY A 98 -29.46 -12.47 0.99
CA GLY A 98 -29.97 -13.38 -0.03
C GLY A 98 -30.52 -14.64 0.59
N GLU A 99 -30.86 -15.62 -0.23
CA GLU A 99 -31.26 -16.95 0.24
C GLU A 99 -30.00 -17.79 0.48
N GLU A 100 -29.87 -18.42 1.65
CA GLU A 100 -28.75 -19.30 1.94
C GLU A 100 -29.02 -20.67 1.32
N THR A 101 -28.30 -20.98 0.27
CA THR A 101 -28.42 -22.26 -0.47
C THR A 101 -27.31 -23.25 -0.13
N ARG A 102 -26.30 -22.84 0.61
CA ARG A 102 -25.18 -23.69 1.00
C ARG A 102 -25.52 -24.60 2.19
N PRO A 103 -24.99 -25.83 2.22
CA PRO A 103 -25.19 -26.69 3.39
C PRO A 103 -24.65 -26.05 4.67
N ALA A 104 -25.40 -26.20 5.79
CA ALA A 104 -25.05 -25.56 7.06
C ALA A 104 -23.71 -26.00 7.65
N ASN A 105 -23.21 -27.18 7.28
CA ASN A 105 -21.92 -27.72 7.70
C ASN A 105 -20.76 -27.31 6.78
N ARG A 106 -21.04 -26.58 5.68
CA ARG A 106 -20.04 -26.04 4.75
C ARG A 106 -19.66 -24.61 5.16
N LYS A 107 -18.37 -24.35 5.26
CA LYS A 107 -17.83 -23.02 5.54
C LYS A 107 -16.79 -22.67 4.50
N VAL A 108 -16.75 -21.39 4.10
CA VAL A 108 -15.74 -20.82 3.21
C VAL A 108 -14.95 -19.78 3.97
N THR A 109 -13.63 -19.86 3.87
CA THR A 109 -12.71 -18.85 4.40
C THR A 109 -11.71 -18.43 3.33
N TYR A 110 -11.16 -17.23 3.51
CA TYR A 110 -10.13 -16.69 2.63
C TYR A 110 -8.86 -16.43 3.41
N GLU A 111 -7.76 -17.02 2.95
CA GLU A 111 -6.46 -16.97 3.61
C GLU A 111 -5.45 -16.27 2.72
N SER A 112 -4.91 -15.17 3.21
CA SER A 112 -3.86 -14.41 2.53
C SER A 112 -2.50 -15.02 2.83
N GLU A 113 -1.71 -15.25 1.78
CA GLU A 113 -0.34 -15.74 1.87
C GLU A 113 0.60 -14.79 1.12
N VAL A 114 1.70 -14.40 1.78
CA VAL A 114 2.81 -13.69 1.14
C VAL A 114 3.76 -14.73 0.58
N VAL A 115 3.92 -14.74 -0.74
CA VAL A 115 4.78 -15.67 -1.47
C VAL A 115 6.23 -15.18 -1.50
N SER A 116 6.41 -13.87 -1.68
CA SER A 116 7.74 -13.24 -1.66
C SER A 116 7.66 -11.77 -1.25
N GLU A 117 8.77 -11.29 -0.70
CA GLU A 117 8.97 -9.90 -0.31
C GLU A 117 10.18 -9.33 -1.04
N GLN A 118 10.11 -8.03 -1.35
CA GLN A 118 11.20 -7.27 -1.94
C GLN A 118 11.45 -6.02 -1.11
N ASP A 119 12.59 -5.96 -0.42
CA ASP A 119 13.06 -4.74 0.23
C ASP A 119 13.68 -3.82 -0.83
N PRO A 120 13.16 -2.62 -1.05
CA PRO A 120 13.71 -1.68 -2.03
C PRO A 120 14.93 -0.89 -1.51
N GLY A 121 15.27 -1.02 -0.23
CA GLY A 121 16.36 -0.30 0.40
C GLY A 121 16.10 1.20 0.60
N THR A 122 17.17 1.97 0.64
CA THR A 122 17.17 3.44 0.79
C THR A 122 17.81 4.08 -0.43
N GLN A 123 17.22 5.16 -0.93
CA GLN A 123 17.77 6.01 -1.97
C GLN A 123 18.12 7.37 -1.35
N PHE A 124 19.36 7.82 -1.56
CA PHE A 124 19.83 9.13 -1.14
C PHE A 124 19.79 10.10 -2.31
N VAL A 125 19.24 11.30 -2.09
CA VAL A 125 19.07 12.33 -3.11
C VAL A 125 19.76 13.59 -2.63
N ALA A 126 20.69 14.10 -3.43
CA ALA A 126 21.36 15.37 -3.18
C ALA A 126 20.39 16.54 -3.29
N THR A 127 20.45 17.47 -2.35
CA THR A 127 19.69 18.72 -2.38
C THR A 127 20.63 19.93 -2.26
N GLY A 128 20.09 21.12 -2.56
CA GLY A 128 20.80 22.39 -2.36
C GLY A 128 20.81 22.89 -0.91
N ASP A 129 20.35 22.09 0.04
CA ASP A 129 20.39 22.42 1.46
C ASP A 129 21.81 22.36 1.99
N PRO A 130 22.11 23.01 3.12
CA PRO A 130 23.45 22.99 3.75
C PRO A 130 23.91 21.56 4.04
N VAL A 131 25.22 21.29 3.84
CA VAL A 131 25.87 20.03 4.23
C VAL A 131 25.58 19.71 5.70
N GLY A 132 25.25 18.45 5.99
CA GLY A 132 24.84 17.96 7.32
C GLY A 132 23.34 18.01 7.54
N THR A 133 22.54 18.57 6.63
CA THR A 133 21.08 18.47 6.69
C THR A 133 20.60 17.16 6.06
N MET A 134 19.62 16.52 6.69
CA MET A 134 18.95 15.33 6.20
C MET A 134 17.44 15.43 6.45
N SER A 135 16.67 14.98 5.47
CA SER A 135 15.22 14.84 5.62
C SER A 135 14.71 13.61 4.89
N VAL A 136 13.67 12.98 5.41
CA VAL A 136 13.01 11.87 4.75
C VAL A 136 11.83 12.43 3.98
N SER A 137 11.88 12.36 2.64
CA SER A 137 10.79 12.80 1.78
C SER A 137 9.80 11.68 1.44
N GLN A 138 10.23 10.41 1.55
CA GLN A 138 9.39 9.26 1.34
C GLN A 138 9.76 8.12 2.27
N GLY A 139 8.75 7.48 2.88
CA GLY A 139 8.90 6.25 3.64
C GLY A 139 9.13 5.04 2.71
N LYS A 140 9.73 3.98 3.25
CA LYS A 140 9.91 2.71 2.55
C LYS A 140 8.58 1.96 2.40
N HIS A 141 8.32 1.44 1.20
CA HIS A 141 7.24 0.49 0.95
C HIS A 141 7.83 -0.81 0.42
N VAL A 142 7.70 -1.87 1.20
CA VAL A 142 8.14 -3.22 0.80
C VAL A 142 7.23 -3.72 -0.33
N GLY A 143 7.83 -4.32 -1.35
CA GLY A 143 7.10 -5.00 -2.41
C GLY A 143 6.71 -6.40 -1.97
N TYR A 144 5.55 -6.86 -2.48
CA TYR A 144 5.04 -8.19 -2.16
C TYR A 144 4.50 -8.88 -3.41
N VAL A 145 4.74 -10.18 -3.50
CA VAL A 145 3.91 -11.09 -4.29
C VAL A 145 3.08 -11.89 -3.30
N ALA A 146 1.77 -11.84 -3.44
CA ALA A 146 0.85 -12.49 -2.53
C ALA A 146 -0.25 -13.24 -3.30
N GLN A 147 -0.86 -14.21 -2.65
CA GLN A 147 -2.03 -14.92 -3.15
C GLN A 147 -3.09 -15.06 -2.06
N LEU A 148 -4.33 -15.17 -2.50
CA LEU A 148 -5.48 -15.42 -1.65
C LEU A 148 -5.97 -16.84 -1.93
N TRP A 149 -6.02 -17.65 -0.89
CA TRP A 149 -6.59 -18.98 -0.94
C TRP A 149 -8.08 -18.93 -0.59
N LYS A 150 -8.91 -19.61 -1.38
CA LYS A 150 -10.26 -19.98 -0.99
C LYS A 150 -10.19 -21.37 -0.39
N VAL A 151 -10.61 -21.47 0.86
CA VAL A 151 -10.61 -22.73 1.62
C VAL A 151 -12.04 -23.10 1.94
N VAL A 152 -12.45 -24.28 1.53
CA VAL A 152 -13.77 -24.85 1.83
C VAL A 152 -13.60 -25.96 2.84
N THR A 153 -14.37 -25.89 3.93
CA THR A 153 -14.44 -26.96 4.92
C THR A 153 -15.85 -27.50 5.03
N VAL A 154 -15.99 -28.81 5.19
CA VAL A 154 -17.27 -29.50 5.47
C VAL A 154 -17.10 -30.30 6.75
N ASP A 155 -18.01 -30.11 7.70
CA ASP A 155 -17.91 -30.72 9.04
C ASP A 155 -16.58 -30.44 9.76
N GLY A 156 -15.96 -29.26 9.46
CA GLY A 156 -14.68 -28.86 10.03
C GLY A 156 -13.45 -29.49 9.37
N VAL A 157 -13.62 -30.32 8.35
CA VAL A 157 -12.53 -30.92 7.56
C VAL A 157 -12.34 -30.14 6.25
N GLU A 158 -11.11 -29.81 5.91
CA GLU A 158 -10.78 -29.14 4.64
C GLU A 158 -11.10 -30.06 3.46
N GLU A 159 -12.03 -29.63 2.63
CA GLU A 159 -12.45 -30.33 1.40
C GLU A 159 -11.68 -29.85 0.17
N SER A 160 -11.46 -28.54 0.09
CA SER A 160 -10.70 -27.95 -1.00
C SER A 160 -9.96 -26.69 -0.57
N ARG A 161 -8.84 -26.46 -1.26
CA ARG A 161 -8.00 -25.27 -1.14
C ARG A 161 -7.52 -24.88 -2.54
N GLU A 162 -7.89 -23.71 -3.00
CA GLU A 162 -7.52 -23.23 -4.33
C GLU A 162 -7.05 -21.77 -4.29
N VAL A 163 -6.15 -21.41 -5.20
CA VAL A 163 -5.72 -20.00 -5.33
C VAL A 163 -6.85 -19.23 -5.98
N PHE A 164 -7.47 -18.35 -5.20
CA PHE A 164 -8.59 -17.51 -5.63
C PHE A 164 -8.12 -16.32 -6.46
N ASN A 165 -7.05 -15.63 -6.02
CA ASN A 165 -6.40 -14.59 -6.80
C ASN A 165 -4.91 -14.44 -6.45
N LYS A 166 -4.18 -13.66 -7.27
CA LYS A 166 -2.79 -13.27 -7.05
C LYS A 166 -2.65 -11.77 -7.15
N SER A 167 -1.69 -11.21 -6.41
CA SER A 167 -1.42 -9.78 -6.35
C SER A 167 0.08 -9.51 -6.33
N THR A 168 0.49 -8.47 -7.06
CA THR A 168 1.86 -7.97 -7.01
C THR A 168 1.85 -6.51 -6.60
N TYR A 169 2.53 -6.21 -5.49
CA TYR A 169 2.67 -4.86 -4.96
C TYR A 169 4.09 -4.39 -5.21
N LYS A 170 4.22 -3.21 -5.82
CA LYS A 170 5.52 -2.64 -6.15
C LYS A 170 6.26 -2.19 -4.89
N ALA A 171 7.55 -2.47 -4.87
CA ALA A 171 8.46 -1.90 -3.89
C ALA A 171 8.74 -0.42 -4.23
N SER A 172 8.93 0.41 -3.19
CA SER A 172 9.33 1.80 -3.34
C SER A 172 10.33 2.16 -2.24
N PRO A 173 11.52 2.70 -2.58
CA PRO A 173 12.60 2.92 -1.62
C PRO A 173 12.24 4.03 -0.63
N LYS A 174 12.86 3.99 0.56
CA LYS A 174 12.95 5.17 1.41
C LYS A 174 13.76 6.23 0.68
N ILE A 175 13.25 7.46 0.57
CA ILE A 175 13.99 8.57 -0.02
C ILE A 175 14.48 9.48 1.09
N VAL A 176 15.81 9.64 1.15
CA VAL A 176 16.48 10.51 2.10
C VAL A 176 17.15 11.63 1.32
N ASN A 177 16.69 12.84 1.50
CA ASN A 177 17.32 14.05 0.97
C ASN A 177 18.53 14.40 1.82
N VAL A 178 19.63 14.72 1.16
CA VAL A 178 20.92 15.06 1.79
C VAL A 178 21.42 16.39 1.25
N GLY A 179 21.61 17.35 2.14
CA GLY A 179 22.15 18.67 1.80
C GLY A 179 23.61 18.57 1.37
N THR A 180 23.95 19.23 0.26
CA THR A 180 25.29 19.22 -0.36
C THR A 180 25.92 20.60 -0.48
N ALA A 181 25.19 21.68 -0.16
CA ALA A 181 25.72 23.03 -0.25
C ALA A 181 26.64 23.36 0.93
N SER A 182 27.83 23.87 0.64
CA SER A 182 28.81 24.36 1.62
C SER A 182 29.62 25.50 1.01
N GLU A 183 30.06 26.45 1.85
CA GLU A 183 31.07 27.45 1.46
C GLU A 183 32.43 26.81 1.25
N ASP A 184 32.68 25.65 1.91
CA ASP A 184 33.90 24.84 1.63
C ASP A 184 33.64 23.89 0.45
N PRO A 185 34.31 24.10 -0.70
CA PRO A 185 34.19 23.23 -1.89
C PRO A 185 34.58 21.78 -1.60
N ASN A 186 35.49 21.52 -0.65
CA ASN A 186 35.91 20.17 -0.31
C ASN A 186 34.79 19.41 0.43
N ALA A 187 34.06 20.08 1.32
CA ALA A 187 32.94 19.48 1.99
C ALA A 187 31.81 19.09 1.00
N SER A 188 31.46 19.97 0.06
CA SER A 188 30.51 19.69 -1.02
C SER A 188 30.94 18.52 -1.90
N ALA A 189 32.23 18.50 -2.30
CA ALA A 189 32.78 17.43 -3.13
C ALA A 189 32.81 16.09 -2.38
N THR A 190 33.15 16.09 -1.10
CA THR A 190 33.23 14.88 -0.28
C THR A 190 31.88 14.24 -0.10
N ILE A 191 30.84 15.01 0.25
CA ILE A 191 29.47 14.46 0.38
C ILE A 191 28.91 14.03 -0.98
N GLY A 192 29.21 14.75 -2.06
CA GLY A 192 28.84 14.37 -3.42
C GLY A 192 29.45 13.04 -3.84
N ALA A 193 30.75 12.83 -3.53
CA ALA A 193 31.43 11.56 -3.79
C ALA A 193 30.80 10.39 -2.94
N ALA A 194 30.51 10.64 -1.68
CA ALA A 194 29.85 9.65 -0.83
C ALA A 194 28.47 9.27 -1.38
N LEU A 195 27.66 10.24 -1.80
CA LEU A 195 26.36 10.00 -2.41
C LEU A 195 26.44 9.19 -3.71
N ALA A 196 27.49 9.42 -4.51
CA ALA A 196 27.73 8.68 -5.75
C ALA A 196 28.03 7.19 -5.52
N THR A 197 28.46 6.78 -4.33
CA THR A 197 28.67 5.36 -3.99
C THR A 197 27.37 4.61 -3.82
N GLY A 198 26.28 5.28 -3.45
CA GLY A 198 25.01 4.66 -3.05
C GLY A 198 25.10 3.82 -1.77
N ASP A 199 26.27 3.77 -1.12
CA ASP A 199 26.47 2.99 0.11
C ASP A 199 26.03 3.78 1.35
N GLU A 200 25.03 3.27 2.03
CA GLU A 200 24.43 3.92 3.21
C GLU A 200 25.46 4.18 4.30
N GLY A 201 26.33 3.22 4.56
CA GLY A 201 27.38 3.34 5.59
C GLY A 201 28.39 4.46 5.26
N THR A 202 28.84 4.53 4.02
CA THR A 202 29.73 5.59 3.54
C THR A 202 29.10 6.97 3.63
N ILE A 203 27.82 7.09 3.26
CA ILE A 203 27.10 8.36 3.30
C ILE A 203 26.96 8.85 4.75
N TYR A 204 26.52 7.98 5.67
CA TYR A 204 26.38 8.36 7.08
C TYR A 204 27.74 8.67 7.74
N ALA A 205 28.80 7.92 7.44
CA ALA A 205 30.14 8.22 7.92
C ALA A 205 30.61 9.61 7.44
N CYS A 206 30.41 9.90 6.15
CA CYS A 206 30.75 11.21 5.59
C CYS A 206 30.00 12.35 6.29
N LEU A 207 28.70 12.20 6.54
CA LEU A 207 27.88 13.21 7.22
C LEU A 207 28.33 13.49 8.65
N LEU A 208 28.81 12.47 9.37
CA LEU A 208 29.37 12.64 10.71
C LEU A 208 30.64 13.48 10.72
N TYR A 209 31.50 13.35 9.67
CA TYR A 209 32.76 14.10 9.55
C TYR A 209 32.56 15.51 8.98
N THR A 210 31.55 15.71 8.14
CA THR A 210 31.31 17.00 7.47
C THR A 210 30.32 17.90 8.21
N SER A 211 29.60 17.38 9.22
CA SER A 211 28.72 18.19 10.07
C SER A 211 29.54 19.11 10.95
N PRO A 212 29.19 20.42 11.04
CA PRO A 212 29.86 21.34 11.96
C PRO A 212 29.83 20.79 13.37
N SER A 213 30.98 20.77 14.05
CA SER A 213 31.06 20.34 15.44
C SER A 213 30.10 21.16 16.32
N PRO A 214 29.49 20.56 17.36
CA PRO A 214 28.70 21.34 18.33
C PRO A 214 29.46 22.55 18.93
N ARG A 215 30.80 22.52 18.90
CA ARG A 215 31.65 23.62 19.31
C ARG A 215 31.68 24.80 18.35
N ASP A 216 31.43 24.56 17.05
CA ASP A 216 31.47 25.62 16.03
C ASP A 216 30.16 26.42 16.00
N ARG A 217 29.08 25.88 16.60
CA ARG A 217 27.78 26.58 16.73
C ARG A 217 27.72 27.58 17.88
N SER A 218 28.74 27.65 18.72
CA SER A 218 28.79 28.56 19.89
C SER A 218 29.51 29.87 19.63
N LEU A 219 29.96 30.13 18.39
CA LEU A 219 30.74 31.32 18.02
C LEU A 219 30.08 32.24 16.99
N SER A 220 28.76 32.09 16.76
CA SER A 220 27.99 33.03 15.92
C SER A 220 26.84 33.68 16.66
#